data_f19e31d25710073504d49edb7ee601e0
#
_entry.id   f19e31d25710073504d49edb7ee601e0
#
_cell.length_a   1.000
_cell.length_b   1.000
_cell.length_c   1.000
_cell.angle_alpha   90.00
_cell.angle_beta   90.00
_cell.angle_gamma   90.00
#
_symmetry.space_group_name_H-M   'P 1'
#
loop_
_entity.id
_entity.type
_entity.pdbx_description
1 polymer ?
#
loop_
_entity_poly.entity_id
_entity_poly.type
_entity_poly.pdbx_seq_one_letter_code
_entity_poly.pdbx_strand_id
1 'polypeptide(L)'
;MSVPQSSADTLLLPDAINQVQKYVVAAFAAITWYNSVELVVLCLFTFKRYQGWYFWSLLIASASLTPHALGFLFFFFPLGVSPYFAVTLIILGWYCMVTGHSLILWSRLHLVLHRPKLLCAILILIITDAILFHVPITVLLYGSLSSDPLQPNLFAKGYDVMERIQLIGFCLQELLLSGIYLWETAKMLYVYRDQRHRRILTQLLLISIVILVLDIAVVGIEYAGLYALQVMFKPVAYSTKFLLEYAILGRLVQIARGPTSDPEPLCSSSQGPTASGGRSGGSGSNEVGFVDLQRDNSDAFSTGFASPHRPHTLP
;
A
#
# COMPACT_ATOMS: atom_id res chain seq x y z
N MET A 1 18.04 -13.36 32.37
CA MET A 1 18.38 -13.43 30.95
C MET A 1 17.26 -14.23 30.29
N SER A 2 16.28 -13.57 29.71
CA SER A 2 15.20 -14.24 28.98
C SER A 2 15.78 -14.72 27.64
N VAL A 3 15.69 -16.04 27.40
CA VAL A 3 16.03 -16.64 26.10
C VAL A 3 15.20 -15.94 25.03
N PRO A 4 15.77 -15.52 23.90
CA PRO A 4 15.00 -14.95 22.80
C PRO A 4 14.02 -16.03 22.33
N GLN A 5 12.73 -15.76 22.53
CA GLN A 5 11.64 -16.65 22.11
C GLN A 5 11.61 -16.64 20.57
N SER A 6 11.80 -17.80 19.97
CA SER A 6 11.67 -17.98 18.51
C SER A 6 10.26 -17.65 18.06
N SER A 7 10.13 -17.07 16.87
CA SER A 7 8.83 -16.79 16.21
C SER A 7 7.96 -18.05 16.17
N ALA A 8 8.57 -19.20 15.86
CA ALA A 8 7.91 -20.49 15.82
C ALA A 8 7.43 -20.98 17.20
N ASP A 9 8.19 -20.74 18.27
CA ASP A 9 7.79 -21.15 19.62
C ASP A 9 6.55 -20.41 20.11
N THR A 10 6.43 -19.12 19.78
CA THR A 10 5.25 -18.32 20.13
C THR A 10 4.03 -18.69 19.29
N LEU A 11 4.27 -19.12 18.05
CA LEU A 11 3.21 -19.56 17.13
C LEU A 11 2.67 -20.96 17.48
N LEU A 12 3.48 -21.81 18.14
CA LEU A 12 3.09 -23.15 18.55
C LEU A 12 2.48 -23.20 19.95
N LEU A 13 2.71 -22.18 20.80
CA LEU A 13 2.27 -22.13 22.19
C LEU A 13 1.54 -20.81 22.49
N PRO A 14 0.28 -20.64 22.07
CA PRO A 14 -0.49 -19.41 22.33
C PRO A 14 -0.67 -19.08 23.82
N ASP A 15 -0.54 -20.07 24.71
CA ASP A 15 -0.59 -19.87 26.17
C ASP A 15 0.69 -19.27 26.78
N ALA A 16 1.79 -19.20 26.00
CA ALA A 16 3.05 -18.62 26.47
C ALA A 16 3.05 -17.08 26.51
N ILE A 17 1.99 -16.43 25.99
CA ILE A 17 1.88 -14.98 25.94
C ILE A 17 1.42 -14.41 27.26
N ASN A 18 2.24 -13.51 27.83
CA ASN A 18 1.92 -12.78 29.05
C ASN A 18 0.66 -11.91 28.91
N GLN A 19 -0.06 -11.68 30.01
CA GLN A 19 -1.27 -10.83 30.02
C GLN A 19 -1.02 -9.44 29.44
N VAL A 20 0.15 -8.86 29.68
CA VAL A 20 0.54 -7.55 29.10
C VAL A 20 0.63 -7.62 27.57
N GLN A 21 1.20 -8.70 27.03
CA GLN A 21 1.29 -8.90 25.57
C GLN A 21 -0.10 -9.05 24.95
N LYS A 22 -1.05 -9.72 25.61
CA LYS A 22 -2.45 -9.81 25.16
C LYS A 22 -3.11 -8.42 25.06
N TYR A 23 -2.88 -7.55 26.05
CA TYR A 23 -3.38 -6.17 25.97
C TYR A 23 -2.75 -5.37 24.83
N VAL A 24 -1.45 -5.54 24.59
CA VAL A 24 -0.76 -4.90 23.48
C VAL A 24 -1.32 -5.39 22.13
N VAL A 25 -1.54 -6.69 21.97
CA VAL A 25 -2.16 -7.28 20.77
C VAL A 25 -3.55 -6.67 20.53
N ALA A 26 -4.39 -6.62 21.56
CA ALA A 26 -5.74 -6.05 21.46
C ALA A 26 -5.72 -4.55 21.11
N ALA A 27 -4.81 -3.76 21.70
CA ALA A 27 -4.67 -2.34 21.43
C ALA A 27 -4.24 -2.08 19.97
N PHE A 28 -3.23 -2.80 19.50
CA PHE A 28 -2.75 -2.67 18.11
C PHE A 28 -3.80 -3.16 17.09
N ALA A 29 -4.54 -4.22 17.40
CA ALA A 29 -5.65 -4.66 16.56
C ALA A 29 -6.74 -3.60 16.44
N ALA A 30 -7.10 -2.94 17.56
CA ALA A 30 -8.08 -1.85 17.57
C ALA A 30 -7.62 -0.66 16.70
N ILE A 31 -6.34 -0.25 16.83
CA ILE A 31 -5.75 0.82 16.00
C ILE A 31 -5.77 0.42 14.52
N THR A 32 -5.38 -0.81 14.20
CA THR A 32 -5.37 -1.33 12.82
C THR A 32 -6.77 -1.32 12.22
N TRP A 33 -7.78 -1.75 12.96
CA TRP A 33 -9.17 -1.74 12.50
C TRP A 33 -9.71 -0.34 12.30
N TYR A 34 -9.45 0.57 13.24
CA TYR A 34 -9.83 1.96 13.09
C TYR A 34 -9.25 2.55 11.80
N ASN A 35 -7.93 2.41 11.59
CA ASN A 35 -7.27 2.89 10.38
C ASN A 35 -7.79 2.20 9.10
N SER A 36 -8.07 0.89 9.17
CA SER A 36 -8.61 0.13 8.03
C SER A 36 -9.98 0.65 7.61
N VAL A 37 -10.90 0.84 8.57
CA VAL A 37 -12.24 1.38 8.30
C VAL A 37 -12.15 2.80 7.76
N GLU A 38 -11.35 3.66 8.40
CA GLU A 38 -11.11 5.03 7.95
C GLU A 38 -10.62 5.06 6.50
N LEU A 39 -9.61 4.24 6.15
CA LEU A 39 -9.06 4.16 4.80
C LEU A 39 -10.08 3.68 3.77
N VAL A 40 -10.85 2.63 4.09
CA VAL A 40 -11.90 2.12 3.19
C VAL A 40 -12.96 3.20 2.93
N VAL A 41 -13.40 3.88 3.98
CA VAL A 41 -14.36 4.99 3.88
C VAL A 41 -13.78 6.13 3.04
N LEU A 42 -12.55 6.57 3.34
CA LEU A 42 -11.87 7.62 2.58
C LEU A 42 -11.69 7.25 1.10
N CYS A 43 -11.33 6.00 0.79
CA CYS A 43 -11.23 5.52 -0.58
C CYS A 43 -12.58 5.61 -1.30
N LEU A 44 -13.67 5.14 -0.69
CA LEU A 44 -14.99 5.12 -1.32
C LEU A 44 -15.56 6.53 -1.53
N PHE A 45 -15.33 7.47 -0.59
CA PHE A 45 -15.84 8.83 -0.70
C PHE A 45 -15.00 9.75 -1.61
N THR A 46 -13.69 9.54 -1.70
CA THR A 46 -12.80 10.42 -2.46
C THR A 46 -12.81 10.12 -3.93
N PHE A 47 -12.88 8.84 -4.29
CA PHE A 47 -12.88 8.43 -5.69
C PHE A 47 -14.29 8.51 -6.29
N LYS A 48 -14.52 9.47 -7.19
CA LYS A 48 -15.78 9.60 -7.95
C LYS A 48 -15.97 8.50 -9.01
N ARG A 49 -14.89 7.88 -9.48
CA ARG A 49 -14.87 6.75 -10.42
C ARG A 49 -14.01 5.64 -9.86
N TYR A 50 -14.59 4.45 -9.72
CA TYR A 50 -13.94 3.24 -9.20
C TYR A 50 -13.12 2.52 -10.28
N GLN A 51 -12.38 3.27 -11.10
CA GLN A 51 -11.59 2.76 -12.21
C GLN A 51 -10.12 3.13 -12.00
N GLY A 52 -9.24 2.11 -11.98
CA GLY A 52 -7.79 2.30 -11.89
C GLY A 52 -7.11 1.36 -10.91
N TRP A 53 -5.90 0.97 -11.27
CA TRP A 53 -5.07 0.05 -10.46
C TRP A 53 -4.78 0.61 -9.07
N TYR A 54 -4.56 1.93 -8.95
CA TYR A 54 -4.30 2.57 -7.67
C TYR A 54 -5.48 2.45 -6.70
N PHE A 55 -6.71 2.71 -7.17
CA PHE A 55 -7.91 2.60 -6.34
C PHE A 55 -8.10 1.18 -5.81
N TRP A 56 -8.06 0.19 -6.69
CA TRP A 56 -8.29 -1.21 -6.30
C TRP A 56 -7.18 -1.74 -5.41
N SER A 57 -5.90 -1.41 -5.70
CA SER A 57 -4.78 -1.84 -4.85
C SER A 57 -4.88 -1.23 -3.45
N LEU A 58 -5.20 0.05 -3.34
CA LEU A 58 -5.35 0.72 -2.05
C LEU A 58 -6.57 0.19 -1.28
N LEU A 59 -7.71 0.00 -1.94
CA LEU A 59 -8.94 -0.52 -1.32
C LEU A 59 -8.74 -1.95 -0.79
N ILE A 60 -8.20 -2.85 -1.63
CA ILE A 60 -7.96 -4.25 -1.25
C ILE A 60 -6.92 -4.33 -0.13
N ALA A 61 -5.81 -3.60 -0.25
CA ALA A 61 -4.77 -3.56 0.77
C ALA A 61 -5.30 -3.02 2.11
N SER A 62 -6.11 -1.96 2.10
CA SER A 62 -6.72 -1.38 3.30
C SER A 62 -7.73 -2.33 3.95
N ALA A 63 -8.59 -2.95 3.15
CA ALA A 63 -9.57 -3.92 3.64
C ALA A 63 -8.92 -5.19 4.21
N SER A 64 -7.76 -5.60 3.67
CA SER A 64 -7.04 -6.80 4.11
C SER A 64 -6.40 -6.69 5.50
N LEU A 65 -6.22 -5.48 6.01
CA LEU A 65 -5.77 -5.25 7.40
C LEU A 65 -6.74 -5.84 8.42
N THR A 66 -8.04 -5.80 8.13
CA THR A 66 -9.09 -6.32 9.04
C THR A 66 -8.99 -7.84 9.23
N PRO A 67 -9.01 -8.70 8.20
CA PRO A 67 -8.87 -10.14 8.37
C PRO A 67 -7.48 -10.52 8.92
N HIS A 68 -6.43 -9.79 8.59
CA HIS A 68 -5.10 -10.02 9.16
C HIS A 68 -5.06 -9.85 10.67
N ALA A 69 -5.53 -8.72 11.17
CA ALA A 69 -5.60 -8.46 12.62
C ALA A 69 -6.58 -9.39 13.34
N LEU A 70 -7.72 -9.74 12.71
CA LEU A 70 -8.69 -10.69 13.23
C LEU A 70 -8.11 -12.09 13.37
N GLY A 71 -7.32 -12.54 12.38
CA GLY A 71 -6.63 -13.81 12.42
C GLY A 71 -5.70 -13.93 13.62
N PHE A 72 -4.92 -12.89 13.94
CA PHE A 72 -4.09 -12.86 15.13
C PHE A 72 -4.88 -12.85 16.44
N LEU A 73 -6.03 -12.15 16.48
CA LEU A 73 -6.91 -12.21 17.65
C LEU A 73 -7.43 -13.64 17.88
N PHE A 74 -7.90 -14.31 16.83
CA PHE A 74 -8.34 -15.71 16.94
C PHE A 74 -7.22 -16.64 17.34
N PHE A 75 -5.99 -16.33 16.94
CA PHE A 75 -4.82 -17.15 17.24
C PHE A 75 -4.35 -16.98 18.69
N PHE A 76 -4.31 -15.75 19.22
CA PHE A 76 -3.79 -15.47 20.57
C PHE A 76 -4.84 -15.54 21.69
N PHE A 77 -6.12 -15.49 21.36
CA PHE A 77 -7.20 -15.59 22.33
C PHE A 77 -7.98 -16.89 22.15
N PRO A 78 -8.29 -17.62 23.24
CA PRO A 78 -8.99 -18.89 23.17
C PRO A 78 -10.49 -18.70 22.87
N LEU A 79 -10.81 -18.31 21.64
CA LEU A 79 -12.17 -18.04 21.15
C LEU A 79 -12.86 -19.28 20.55
N GLY A 80 -12.25 -20.49 20.68
CA GLY A 80 -12.82 -21.73 20.16
C GLY A 80 -12.78 -21.85 18.63
N VAL A 81 -12.01 -21.00 17.95
CA VAL A 81 -11.84 -21.01 16.49
C VAL A 81 -10.70 -21.96 16.13
N SER A 82 -10.87 -22.70 15.01
CA SER A 82 -9.82 -23.58 14.50
C SER A 82 -8.53 -22.79 14.19
N PRO A 83 -7.35 -23.27 14.66
CA PRO A 83 -6.06 -22.63 14.36
C PRO A 83 -5.80 -22.49 12.84
N TYR A 84 -6.25 -23.46 12.05
CA TYR A 84 -6.12 -23.42 10.59
C TYR A 84 -6.89 -22.24 9.98
N PHE A 85 -8.10 -21.95 10.49
CA PHE A 85 -8.89 -20.82 10.02
C PHE A 85 -8.23 -19.49 10.40
N ALA A 86 -7.72 -19.35 11.63
CA ALA A 86 -6.99 -18.16 12.08
C ALA A 86 -5.75 -17.91 11.20
N VAL A 87 -4.94 -18.95 10.95
CA VAL A 87 -3.75 -18.86 10.09
C VAL A 87 -4.12 -18.50 8.64
N THR A 88 -5.22 -19.07 8.11
CA THR A 88 -5.69 -18.70 6.75
C THR A 88 -6.02 -17.22 6.64
N LEU A 89 -6.70 -16.65 7.65
CA LEU A 89 -7.00 -15.20 7.68
C LEU A 89 -5.74 -14.36 7.75
N ILE A 90 -4.76 -14.78 8.58
CA ILE A 90 -3.47 -14.09 8.70
C ILE A 90 -2.76 -14.06 7.34
N ILE A 91 -2.62 -15.22 6.68
CA ILE A 91 -1.91 -15.36 5.40
C ILE A 91 -2.59 -14.54 4.30
N LEU A 92 -3.91 -14.70 4.14
CA LEU A 92 -4.66 -13.99 3.11
C LEU A 92 -4.57 -12.48 3.29
N GLY A 93 -4.77 -12.00 4.53
CA GLY A 93 -4.63 -10.59 4.85
C GLY A 93 -3.22 -10.07 4.58
N TRP A 94 -2.21 -10.84 4.97
CA TRP A 94 -0.81 -10.48 4.76
C TRP A 94 -0.44 -10.40 3.27
N TYR A 95 -0.88 -11.35 2.44
CA TYR A 95 -0.64 -11.30 0.99
C TYR A 95 -1.19 -10.03 0.36
N CYS A 96 -2.46 -9.74 0.62
CA CYS A 96 -3.12 -8.57 0.06
C CYS A 96 -2.50 -7.27 0.60
N MET A 97 -2.07 -7.23 1.86
CA MET A 97 -1.45 -6.08 2.49
C MET A 97 -0.09 -5.76 1.86
N VAL A 98 0.83 -6.73 1.78
CA VAL A 98 2.21 -6.51 1.31
C VAL A 98 2.25 -6.32 -0.20
N THR A 99 1.61 -7.23 -0.97
CA THR A 99 1.57 -7.11 -2.44
C THR A 99 0.78 -5.89 -2.87
N GLY A 100 -0.32 -5.59 -2.16
CA GLY A 100 -1.12 -4.39 -2.39
C GLY A 100 -0.31 -3.11 -2.19
N HIS A 101 0.52 -3.02 -1.14
CA HIS A 101 1.43 -1.89 -0.93
C HIS A 101 2.42 -1.71 -2.09
N SER A 102 3.05 -2.79 -2.52
CA SER A 102 3.96 -2.76 -3.66
C SER A 102 3.28 -2.28 -4.95
N LEU A 103 2.03 -2.69 -5.19
CA LEU A 103 1.23 -2.22 -6.33
C LEU A 103 0.82 -0.74 -6.20
N ILE A 104 0.54 -0.25 -4.98
CA ILE A 104 0.31 1.18 -4.73
C ILE A 104 1.54 1.99 -5.10
N LEU A 105 2.73 1.58 -4.62
CA LEU A 105 4.01 2.24 -4.95
C LEU A 105 4.30 2.21 -6.45
N TRP A 106 4.07 1.07 -7.12
CA TRP A 106 4.22 0.94 -8.57
C TRP A 106 3.27 1.86 -9.33
N SER A 107 2.00 1.90 -8.95
CA SER A 107 1.01 2.78 -9.60
C SER A 107 1.38 4.26 -9.46
N ARG A 108 1.90 4.66 -8.30
CA ARG A 108 2.40 6.01 -8.07
C ARG A 108 3.66 6.32 -8.90
N LEU A 109 4.55 5.34 -9.01
CA LEU A 109 5.76 5.47 -9.83
C LEU A 109 5.41 5.65 -11.31
N HIS A 110 4.35 5.00 -11.80
CA HIS A 110 3.85 5.15 -13.15
C HIS A 110 3.48 6.61 -13.51
N LEU A 111 3.03 7.42 -12.53
CA LEU A 111 2.67 8.84 -12.75
C LEU A 111 3.90 9.72 -12.96
N VAL A 112 5.06 9.34 -12.41
CA VAL A 112 6.28 10.16 -12.44
C VAL A 112 7.26 9.65 -13.50
N LEU A 113 7.30 8.33 -13.70
CA LEU A 113 8.28 7.67 -14.58
C LEU A 113 7.71 7.38 -15.96
N HIS A 114 8.18 8.10 -16.97
CA HIS A 114 7.74 7.96 -18.37
C HIS A 114 8.55 6.88 -19.15
N ARG A 115 8.99 5.81 -18.48
CA ARG A 115 9.79 4.72 -19.10
C ARG A 115 9.04 3.38 -18.99
N PRO A 116 8.27 2.97 -20.01
CA PRO A 116 7.40 1.79 -19.93
C PRO A 116 8.17 0.49 -19.70
N LYS A 117 9.38 0.35 -20.24
CA LYS A 117 10.24 -0.84 -20.03
C LYS A 117 10.63 -1.02 -18.57
N LEU A 118 10.98 0.07 -17.87
CA LEU A 118 11.35 0.02 -16.45
C LEU A 118 10.14 -0.27 -15.57
N LEU A 119 8.99 0.30 -15.89
CA LEU A 119 7.73 0.02 -15.19
C LEU A 119 7.31 -1.45 -15.31
N CYS A 120 7.46 -2.02 -16.52
CA CYS A 120 7.19 -3.44 -16.75
C CYS A 120 8.18 -4.33 -15.96
N ALA A 121 9.47 -3.99 -15.96
CA ALA A 121 10.48 -4.73 -15.19
C ALA A 121 10.19 -4.70 -13.68
N ILE A 122 9.78 -3.56 -13.13
CA ILE A 122 9.39 -3.43 -11.72
C ILE A 122 8.13 -4.27 -11.42
N LEU A 123 7.14 -4.29 -12.30
CA LEU A 123 5.95 -5.11 -12.11
C LEU A 123 6.30 -6.61 -12.11
N ILE A 124 7.17 -7.03 -13.01
CA ILE A 124 7.68 -8.42 -13.04
C ILE A 124 8.43 -8.75 -11.75
N LEU A 125 9.24 -7.82 -11.23
CA LEU A 125 9.94 -7.98 -9.95
C LEU A 125 8.92 -8.18 -8.81
N ILE A 126 7.89 -7.35 -8.71
CA ILE A 126 6.84 -7.46 -7.68
C ILE A 126 6.16 -8.84 -7.74
N ILE A 127 5.80 -9.31 -8.94
CA ILE A 127 5.14 -10.61 -9.11
C ILE A 127 6.08 -11.75 -8.73
N THR A 128 7.35 -11.66 -9.14
CA THR A 128 8.37 -12.69 -8.85
C THR A 128 8.61 -12.78 -7.35
N ASP A 129 8.80 -11.66 -6.66
CA ASP A 129 9.01 -11.60 -5.21
C ASP A 129 7.78 -12.10 -4.45
N ALA A 130 6.56 -11.75 -4.91
CA ALA A 130 5.34 -12.26 -4.32
C ALA A 130 5.28 -13.80 -4.39
N ILE A 131 5.57 -14.41 -5.52
CA ILE A 131 5.59 -15.88 -5.65
C ILE A 131 6.71 -16.50 -4.81
N LEU A 132 7.92 -15.93 -4.90
CA LEU A 132 9.12 -16.45 -4.23
C LEU A 132 9.00 -16.46 -2.71
N PHE A 133 8.33 -15.46 -2.12
CA PHE A 133 8.20 -15.34 -0.67
C PHE A 133 6.88 -15.88 -0.13
N HIS A 134 5.76 -15.71 -0.83
CA HIS A 134 4.47 -16.16 -0.33
C HIS A 134 4.31 -17.68 -0.34
N VAL A 135 4.78 -18.35 -1.40
CA VAL A 135 4.61 -19.81 -1.52
C VAL A 135 5.40 -20.56 -0.43
N PRO A 136 6.72 -20.33 -0.23
CA PRO A 136 7.47 -21.07 0.78
C PRO A 136 6.98 -20.81 2.21
N ILE A 137 6.67 -19.55 2.56
CA ILE A 137 6.21 -19.21 3.90
C ILE A 137 4.88 -19.88 4.24
N THR A 138 3.98 -20.01 3.25
CA THR A 138 2.70 -20.69 3.43
C THR A 138 2.91 -22.17 3.72
N VAL A 139 3.74 -22.83 2.92
CA VAL A 139 4.04 -24.25 3.11
C VAL A 139 4.67 -24.49 4.48
N LEU A 140 5.64 -23.64 4.88
CA LEU A 140 6.32 -23.76 6.16
C LEU A 140 5.37 -23.51 7.34
N LEU A 141 4.48 -22.52 7.22
CA LEU A 141 3.53 -22.18 8.28
C LEU A 141 2.47 -23.27 8.48
N TYR A 142 1.86 -23.78 7.41
CA TYR A 142 0.92 -24.91 7.53
C TYR A 142 1.62 -26.19 7.93
N GLY A 143 2.85 -26.43 7.47
CA GLY A 143 3.66 -27.56 7.88
C GLY A 143 4.00 -27.51 9.37
N SER A 144 4.30 -26.33 9.93
CA SER A 144 4.55 -26.16 11.35
C SER A 144 3.32 -26.42 12.21
N LEU A 145 2.13 -26.04 11.70
CA LEU A 145 0.87 -26.26 12.41
C LEU A 145 0.39 -27.71 12.40
N SER A 146 0.74 -28.49 11.36
CA SER A 146 0.35 -29.89 11.21
C SER A 146 1.33 -30.90 11.85
N SER A 147 2.50 -30.43 12.32
CA SER A 147 3.56 -31.30 12.89
C SER A 147 3.26 -31.66 14.33
N ASP A 148 3.60 -32.89 14.71
CA ASP A 148 3.47 -33.36 16.09
C ASP A 148 4.30 -32.52 17.07
N PRO A 149 3.71 -32.05 18.20
CA PRO A 149 4.41 -31.22 19.16
C PRO A 149 5.56 -31.89 19.89
N LEU A 150 5.69 -33.22 19.77
CA LEU A 150 6.73 -34.04 20.43
C LEU A 150 8.02 -34.22 19.63
N GLN A 151 8.06 -33.75 18.37
CA GLN A 151 9.26 -33.87 17.53
C GLN A 151 9.85 -32.47 17.21
N PRO A 152 11.19 -32.36 17.03
CA PRO A 152 11.79 -31.11 16.61
C PRO A 152 11.20 -30.69 15.27
N ASN A 153 10.37 -29.62 15.30
CA ASN A 153 9.62 -29.19 14.16
C ASN A 153 10.55 -28.45 13.16
N LEU A 154 11.00 -29.17 12.13
CA LEU A 154 11.86 -28.66 11.08
C LEU A 154 11.17 -27.54 10.30
N PHE A 155 9.83 -27.61 10.14
CA PHE A 155 9.05 -26.58 9.49
C PHE A 155 9.04 -25.27 10.30
N ALA A 156 8.98 -25.36 11.63
CA ALA A 156 9.05 -24.20 12.49
C ALA A 156 10.39 -23.48 12.40
N LYS A 157 11.51 -24.21 12.39
CA LYS A 157 12.84 -23.62 12.17
C LYS A 157 12.97 -23.01 10.76
N GLY A 158 12.43 -23.67 9.74
CA GLY A 158 12.38 -23.16 8.38
C GLY A 158 11.55 -21.88 8.28
N TYR A 159 10.43 -21.82 9.00
CA TYR A 159 9.58 -20.63 9.07
C TYR A 159 10.32 -19.43 9.65
N ASP A 160 11.03 -19.56 10.77
CA ASP A 160 11.80 -18.47 11.37
C ASP A 160 12.85 -17.88 10.42
N VAL A 161 13.55 -18.75 9.69
CA VAL A 161 14.55 -18.31 8.71
C VAL A 161 13.88 -17.64 7.52
N MET A 162 12.80 -18.24 7.00
CA MET A 162 12.09 -17.73 5.82
C MET A 162 11.36 -16.40 6.12
N GLU A 163 10.82 -16.23 7.33
CA GLU A 163 10.20 -14.98 7.78
C GLU A 163 11.17 -13.82 7.73
N ARG A 164 12.42 -14.01 8.17
CA ARG A 164 13.47 -12.99 8.09
C ARG A 164 13.90 -12.69 6.65
N ILE A 165 14.07 -13.73 5.84
CA ILE A 165 14.46 -13.57 4.43
C ILE A 165 13.39 -12.77 3.67
N GLN A 166 12.12 -13.13 3.82
CA GLN A 166 11.03 -12.42 3.16
C GLN A 166 10.88 -10.97 3.64
N LEU A 167 11.06 -10.72 4.96
CA LEU A 167 10.98 -9.37 5.51
C LEU A 167 12.05 -8.47 4.88
N ILE A 168 13.29 -8.95 4.80
CA ILE A 168 14.40 -8.23 4.14
C ILE A 168 14.11 -8.07 2.65
N GLY A 169 13.63 -9.12 1.96
CA GLY A 169 13.32 -9.07 0.54
C GLY A 169 12.27 -8.03 0.20
N PHE A 170 11.14 -8.02 0.91
CA PHE A 170 10.11 -7.01 0.71
C PHE A 170 10.58 -5.61 1.11
N CYS A 171 11.36 -5.46 2.19
CA CYS A 171 11.94 -4.18 2.55
C CYS A 171 12.86 -3.63 1.45
N LEU A 172 13.72 -4.46 0.87
CA LEU A 172 14.60 -4.05 -0.25
C LEU A 172 13.77 -3.68 -1.49
N GLN A 173 12.71 -4.41 -1.80
CA GLN A 173 11.79 -4.08 -2.89
C GLN A 173 11.12 -2.71 -2.65
N GLU A 174 10.57 -2.47 -1.45
CA GLU A 174 9.95 -1.19 -1.09
C GLU A 174 10.96 -0.03 -1.12
N LEU A 175 12.18 -0.25 -0.62
CA LEU A 175 13.29 0.72 -0.71
C LEU A 175 13.66 1.05 -2.16
N LEU A 176 13.70 0.06 -3.05
CA LEU A 176 13.99 0.25 -4.47
C LEU A 176 12.89 1.10 -5.14
N LEU A 177 11.62 0.75 -4.96
CA LEU A 177 10.49 1.46 -5.54
C LEU A 177 10.43 2.92 -5.04
N SER A 178 10.51 3.09 -3.73
CA SER A 178 10.51 4.41 -3.08
C SER A 178 11.74 5.22 -3.45
N GLY A 179 12.91 4.60 -3.57
CA GLY A 179 14.15 5.26 -4.00
C GLY A 179 14.06 5.80 -5.43
N ILE A 180 13.54 5.00 -6.37
CA ILE A 180 13.32 5.46 -7.76
C ILE A 180 12.30 6.61 -7.77
N TYR A 181 11.21 6.48 -7.01
CA TYR A 181 10.21 7.55 -6.90
C TYR A 181 10.79 8.85 -6.34
N LEU A 182 11.57 8.77 -5.25
CA LEU A 182 12.26 9.93 -4.64
C LEU A 182 13.22 10.58 -5.63
N TRP A 183 13.99 9.80 -6.36
CA TRP A 183 14.96 10.28 -7.34
C TRP A 183 14.27 11.05 -8.48
N GLU A 184 13.25 10.48 -9.10
CA GLU A 184 12.53 11.14 -10.19
C GLU A 184 11.75 12.38 -9.70
N THR A 185 11.15 12.30 -8.52
CA THR A 185 10.45 13.45 -7.91
C THR A 185 11.42 14.57 -7.55
N ALA A 186 12.61 14.25 -7.00
CA ALA A 186 13.64 15.24 -6.70
C ALA A 186 14.17 15.92 -7.97
N LYS A 187 14.34 15.16 -9.07
CA LYS A 187 14.72 15.70 -10.37
C LYS A 187 13.65 16.67 -10.91
N MET A 188 12.38 16.32 -10.77
CA MET A 188 11.27 17.22 -11.12
C MET A 188 11.30 18.50 -10.26
N LEU A 189 11.58 18.39 -8.98
CA LEU A 189 11.68 19.51 -8.05
C LEU A 189 12.77 20.52 -8.48
N TYR A 190 13.87 20.03 -9.03
CA TYR A 190 14.97 20.88 -9.52
C TYR A 190 14.58 21.64 -10.81
N VAL A 191 13.78 21.01 -11.67
CA VAL A 191 13.35 21.60 -12.96
C VAL A 191 12.21 22.62 -12.77
N TYR A 192 11.25 22.36 -11.86
CA TYR A 192 10.13 23.23 -11.62
C TYR A 192 10.52 24.46 -10.79
N ARG A 193 10.39 25.67 -11.40
CA ARG A 193 10.74 26.97 -10.77
C ARG A 193 9.59 27.57 -9.95
N ASP A 194 8.36 27.08 -10.12
CA ASP A 194 7.18 27.57 -9.42
C ASP A 194 7.15 27.12 -7.95
N GLN A 195 7.04 28.09 -7.04
CA GLN A 195 7.07 27.85 -5.60
C GLN A 195 5.92 26.96 -5.10
N ARG A 196 4.73 27.03 -5.73
CA ARG A 196 3.57 26.21 -5.37
C ARG A 196 3.84 24.72 -5.65
N HIS A 197 4.28 24.42 -6.85
CA HIS A 197 4.63 23.05 -7.26
C HIS A 197 5.78 22.50 -6.40
N ARG A 198 6.80 23.30 -6.12
CA ARG A 198 7.91 22.90 -5.25
C ARG A 198 7.47 22.53 -3.84
N ARG A 199 6.56 23.30 -3.22
CA ARG A 199 6.03 23.00 -1.89
C ARG A 199 5.32 21.65 -1.87
N ILE A 200 4.49 21.35 -2.85
CA ILE A 200 3.76 20.10 -2.93
C ILE A 200 4.72 18.93 -3.17
N LEU A 201 5.67 19.05 -4.11
CA LEU A 201 6.70 18.02 -4.36
C LEU A 201 7.55 17.76 -3.12
N THR A 202 7.91 18.81 -2.36
CA THR A 202 8.64 18.64 -1.08
C THR A 202 7.81 17.88 -0.05
N GLN A 203 6.49 18.14 0.04
CA GLN A 203 5.62 17.38 0.93
C GLN A 203 5.53 15.89 0.52
N LEU A 204 5.45 15.61 -0.79
CA LEU A 204 5.47 14.25 -1.32
C LEU A 204 6.77 13.51 -0.97
N LEU A 205 7.91 14.19 -1.12
CA LEU A 205 9.22 13.66 -0.72
C LEU A 205 9.27 13.35 0.78
N LEU A 206 8.81 14.30 1.62
CA LEU A 206 8.82 14.13 3.06
C LEU A 206 7.99 12.92 3.50
N ILE A 207 6.77 12.78 2.97
CA ILE A 207 5.90 11.65 3.29
C ILE A 207 6.57 10.32 2.85
N SER A 208 7.19 10.27 1.67
CA SER A 208 7.90 9.08 1.21
C SER A 208 9.08 8.71 2.11
N ILE A 209 9.80 9.70 2.65
CA ILE A 209 10.87 9.46 3.64
C ILE A 209 10.30 8.88 4.94
N VAL A 210 9.15 9.38 5.41
CA VAL A 210 8.48 8.81 6.60
C VAL A 210 8.10 7.35 6.38
N ILE A 211 7.59 7.00 5.20
CA ILE A 211 7.28 5.60 4.84
C ILE A 211 8.54 4.72 4.94
N LEU A 212 9.67 5.18 4.40
CA LEU A 212 10.95 4.46 4.49
C LEU A 212 11.44 4.28 5.94
N VAL A 213 11.24 5.29 6.79
CA VAL A 213 11.58 5.18 8.23
C VAL A 213 10.72 4.11 8.90
N LEU A 214 9.44 4.01 8.54
CA LEU A 214 8.56 2.95 9.05
C LEU A 214 9.03 1.55 8.61
N ASP A 215 9.55 1.39 7.39
CA ASP A 215 10.13 0.14 6.91
C ASP A 215 11.31 -0.29 7.75
N ILE A 216 12.23 0.63 8.00
CA ILE A 216 13.41 0.39 8.85
C ILE A 216 12.97 0.06 10.29
N ALA A 217 11.94 0.72 10.83
CA ALA A 217 11.42 0.44 12.16
C ALA A 217 10.85 -0.99 12.28
N VAL A 218 10.10 -1.45 11.26
CA VAL A 218 9.58 -2.83 11.21
C VAL A 218 10.71 -3.84 11.25
N VAL A 219 11.76 -3.65 10.42
CA VAL A 219 12.95 -4.51 10.41
C VAL A 219 13.67 -4.45 11.76
N GLY A 220 13.83 -3.26 12.35
CA GLY A 220 14.49 -3.09 13.64
C GLY A 220 13.80 -3.85 14.78
N ILE A 221 12.47 -3.83 14.84
CA ILE A 221 11.68 -4.57 15.85
C ILE A 221 11.80 -6.07 15.65
N GLU A 222 11.85 -6.55 14.40
CA GLU A 222 12.11 -7.96 14.08
C GLU A 222 13.41 -8.44 14.70
N TYR A 223 14.52 -7.69 14.48
CA TYR A 223 15.83 -8.06 15.02
C TYR A 223 15.98 -7.83 16.52
N ALA A 224 15.10 -7.03 17.14
CA ALA A 224 15.05 -6.89 18.59
C ALA A 224 14.48 -8.11 19.32
N GLY A 225 13.94 -9.10 18.60
CA GLY A 225 13.43 -10.36 19.16
C GLY A 225 12.15 -10.23 19.98
N LEU A 226 11.39 -9.14 19.79
CA LEU A 226 10.11 -8.89 20.47
C LEU A 226 8.95 -9.40 19.62
N TYR A 227 8.85 -10.71 19.45
CA TYR A 227 7.93 -11.36 18.48
C TYR A 227 6.46 -10.90 18.61
N ALA A 228 5.89 -10.93 19.81
CA ALA A 228 4.49 -10.54 20.01
C ALA A 228 4.24 -9.06 19.65
N LEU A 229 5.22 -8.17 19.88
CA LEU A 229 5.16 -6.77 19.48
C LEU A 229 5.28 -6.63 17.96
N GLN A 230 6.25 -7.32 17.36
CA GLN A 230 6.53 -7.29 15.93
C GLN A 230 5.33 -7.69 15.08
N VAL A 231 4.69 -8.81 15.43
CA VAL A 231 3.54 -9.36 14.70
C VAL A 231 2.39 -8.36 14.61
N MET A 232 2.14 -7.61 15.68
CA MET A 232 1.07 -6.63 15.71
C MET A 232 1.51 -5.23 15.27
N PHE A 233 2.80 -4.93 15.33
CA PHE A 233 3.34 -3.67 14.83
C PHE A 233 3.31 -3.62 13.28
N LYS A 234 3.54 -4.76 12.60
CA LYS A 234 3.47 -4.83 11.13
C LYS A 234 2.14 -4.26 10.58
N PRO A 235 0.93 -4.75 10.95
CA PRO A 235 -0.33 -4.20 10.43
C PRO A 235 -0.57 -2.74 10.80
N VAL A 236 -0.12 -2.27 11.97
CA VAL A 236 -0.19 -0.84 12.34
C VAL A 236 0.71 -0.01 11.44
N ALA A 237 1.95 -0.45 11.20
CA ALA A 237 2.87 0.25 10.30
C ALA A 237 2.32 0.32 8.86
N TYR A 238 1.78 -0.80 8.34
CA TYR A 238 1.16 -0.81 7.02
C TYR A 238 -0.10 0.06 6.94
N SER A 239 -0.95 0.06 7.96
CA SER A 239 -2.12 0.95 8.00
C SER A 239 -1.71 2.43 7.97
N THR A 240 -0.64 2.79 8.69
CA THR A 240 -0.08 4.14 8.67
C THR A 240 0.53 4.48 7.30
N LYS A 241 1.24 3.54 6.66
CA LYS A 241 1.76 3.72 5.30
C LYS A 241 0.61 3.98 4.30
N PHE A 242 -0.49 3.23 4.38
CA PHE A 242 -1.64 3.44 3.49
C PHE A 242 -2.33 4.79 3.70
N LEU A 243 -2.42 5.28 4.96
CA LEU A 243 -2.90 6.63 5.24
C LEU A 243 -1.99 7.70 4.61
N LEU A 244 -0.67 7.51 4.72
CA LEU A 244 0.29 8.41 4.10
C LEU A 244 0.24 8.36 2.56
N GLU A 245 0.08 7.17 1.97
CA GLU A 245 -0.12 7.00 0.53
C GLU A 245 -1.40 7.68 0.04
N TYR A 246 -2.50 7.54 0.79
CA TYR A 246 -3.74 8.25 0.50
C TYR A 246 -3.55 9.78 0.55
N ALA A 247 -2.81 10.30 1.55
CA ALA A 247 -2.50 11.72 1.67
C ALA A 247 -1.67 12.24 0.48
N ILE A 248 -0.72 11.43 -0.03
CA ILE A 248 0.04 11.72 -1.25
C ILE A 248 -0.89 11.89 -2.44
N LEU A 249 -1.85 10.98 -2.63
CA LEU A 249 -2.80 11.06 -3.73
C LEU A 249 -3.61 12.36 -3.68
N GLY A 250 -4.11 12.74 -2.50
CA GLY A 250 -4.81 14.00 -2.31
C GLY A 250 -4.01 15.22 -2.77
N ARG A 251 -2.69 15.23 -2.52
CA ARG A 251 -1.77 16.28 -2.98
C ARG A 251 -1.54 16.24 -4.49
N LEU A 252 -1.38 15.06 -5.07
CA LEU A 252 -1.22 14.92 -6.53
C LEU A 252 -2.46 15.39 -7.28
N VAL A 253 -3.66 15.07 -6.80
CA VAL A 253 -4.93 15.56 -7.38
C VAL A 253 -5.03 17.08 -7.27
N GLN A 254 -4.55 17.68 -6.18
CA GLN A 254 -4.52 19.13 -6.01
C GLN A 254 -3.60 19.82 -7.03
N ILE A 255 -2.48 19.20 -7.40
CA ILE A 255 -1.61 19.69 -8.49
C ILE A 255 -2.33 19.62 -9.83
N ALA A 256 -2.97 18.48 -10.13
CA ALA A 256 -3.62 18.25 -11.41
C ALA A 256 -4.83 19.16 -11.67
N ARG A 257 -5.52 19.61 -10.63
CA ARG A 257 -6.69 20.49 -10.75
C ARG A 257 -6.37 21.97 -11.03
N GLY A 258 -5.08 22.38 -10.94
CA GLY A 258 -4.68 23.79 -11.11
C GLY A 258 -5.21 24.73 -10.01
N PRO A 259 -5.00 26.04 -10.12
CA PRO A 259 -5.55 27.01 -9.19
C PRO A 259 -7.07 27.07 -9.34
N THR A 260 -7.83 26.65 -8.34
CA THR A 260 -9.20 27.09 -8.17
C THR A 260 -9.14 28.61 -8.05
N SER A 261 -9.69 29.33 -9.04
CA SER A 261 -10.03 30.70 -8.87
C SER A 261 -10.91 30.82 -7.64
N ASP A 262 -10.38 31.42 -6.57
CA ASP A 262 -11.20 31.84 -5.44
C ASP A 262 -12.34 32.68 -6.01
N PRO A 263 -13.61 32.44 -5.63
CA PRO A 263 -14.66 33.39 -5.98
C PRO A 263 -14.29 34.74 -5.33
N GLU A 264 -13.98 35.71 -6.16
CA GLU A 264 -13.80 37.09 -5.70
C GLU A 264 -15.00 37.46 -4.81
N PRO A 265 -14.76 38.10 -3.66
CA PRO A 265 -15.84 38.64 -2.87
C PRO A 265 -16.52 39.71 -3.74
N LEU A 266 -17.79 39.48 -4.07
CA LEU A 266 -18.68 40.42 -4.72
C LEU A 266 -18.67 41.76 -3.96
N CYS A 267 -17.79 42.67 -4.37
CA CYS A 267 -17.95 44.07 -4.09
C CYS A 267 -19.20 44.58 -4.85
N SER A 268 -20.29 44.66 -4.09
CA SER A 268 -21.47 45.41 -4.53
C SER A 268 -21.11 46.87 -4.73
N SER A 269 -20.95 47.31 -5.99
CA SER A 269 -21.09 48.70 -6.35
C SER A 269 -22.23 48.82 -7.36
N SER A 270 -23.33 49.39 -6.85
CA SER A 270 -24.46 49.89 -7.62
C SER A 270 -24.00 50.94 -8.64
N GLN A 271 -24.40 50.81 -9.89
CA GLN A 271 -24.96 51.91 -10.69
C GLN A 271 -25.24 51.49 -12.16
N GLY A 272 -26.53 51.59 -12.50
CA GLY A 272 -27.09 52.19 -13.67
C GLY A 272 -27.09 51.48 -15.04
N PRO A 273 -28.20 51.50 -15.74
CA PRO A 273 -28.45 50.65 -16.89
C PRO A 273 -28.12 51.31 -18.22
N THR A 274 -27.53 50.59 -19.16
CA THR A 274 -27.74 50.81 -20.58
C THR A 274 -27.61 49.54 -21.39
N ALA A 275 -28.55 49.39 -22.31
CA ALA A 275 -28.84 48.26 -23.17
C ALA A 275 -27.75 48.01 -24.24
N SER A 276 -27.55 46.80 -24.64
CA SER A 276 -27.84 46.18 -25.94
C SER A 276 -26.92 44.99 -26.24
N GLY A 277 -27.53 43.89 -26.62
CA GLY A 277 -27.11 43.11 -27.78
C GLY A 277 -26.13 41.97 -27.61
N GLY A 278 -26.64 40.72 -27.56
CA GLY A 278 -26.12 39.76 -28.50
C GLY A 278 -25.27 38.60 -28.01
N ARG A 279 -25.90 37.42 -27.93
CA ARG A 279 -25.42 36.10 -28.41
C ARG A 279 -24.49 35.23 -27.54
N SER A 280 -25.10 34.23 -26.95
CA SER A 280 -24.87 32.76 -26.99
C SER A 280 -23.42 32.27 -27.14
N GLY A 281 -23.03 31.40 -26.22
CA GLY A 281 -22.00 30.39 -26.51
C GLY A 281 -21.39 29.72 -25.29
N GLY A 282 -21.84 28.53 -24.99
CA GLY A 282 -20.98 27.43 -24.57
C GLY A 282 -20.43 27.41 -23.15
N SER A 283 -21.19 26.87 -22.24
CA SER A 283 -20.70 26.26 -20.99
C SER A 283 -19.90 24.99 -21.32
N GLY A 284 -18.58 25.13 -21.39
CA GLY A 284 -17.64 24.00 -21.42
C GLY A 284 -17.09 23.77 -20.03
N SER A 285 -17.64 22.81 -19.33
CA SER A 285 -17.14 22.33 -18.04
C SER A 285 -15.80 21.64 -18.23
N ASN A 286 -14.71 22.23 -17.72
CA ASN A 286 -13.39 21.62 -17.64
C ASN A 286 -13.35 20.55 -16.54
N GLU A 287 -13.93 19.36 -16.80
CA GLU A 287 -13.82 18.14 -15.96
C GLU A 287 -12.71 17.19 -16.41
N VAL A 288 -11.77 17.63 -17.23
CA VAL A 288 -10.89 16.75 -18.04
C VAL A 288 -9.65 16.22 -17.30
N GLY A 289 -9.18 16.85 -16.23
CA GLY A 289 -7.83 16.55 -15.71
C GLY A 289 -7.63 15.23 -14.96
N PHE A 290 -8.64 14.68 -14.27
CA PHE A 290 -8.46 13.44 -13.47
C PHE A 290 -8.82 12.17 -14.26
N VAL A 291 -9.72 12.30 -15.22
CA VAL A 291 -10.17 11.19 -16.07
C VAL A 291 -9.06 10.73 -17.00
N ASP A 292 -8.26 11.65 -17.52
CA ASP A 292 -7.20 11.34 -18.48
C ASP A 292 -5.99 10.67 -17.83
N LEU A 293 -5.60 11.05 -16.60
CA LEU A 293 -4.55 10.38 -15.84
C LEU A 293 -4.87 8.91 -15.52
N GLN A 294 -6.17 8.59 -15.41
CA GLN A 294 -6.62 7.24 -15.09
C GLN A 294 -6.92 6.41 -16.34
N ARG A 295 -7.22 7.07 -17.46
CA ARG A 295 -7.46 6.44 -18.76
C ARG A 295 -6.15 5.98 -19.41
N ASP A 296 -5.10 6.80 -19.36
CA ASP A 296 -3.76 6.42 -19.83
C ASP A 296 -3.21 5.20 -19.11
N ASN A 297 -3.59 4.99 -17.84
CA ASN A 297 -3.17 3.84 -17.06
C ASN A 297 -3.85 2.51 -17.49
N SER A 298 -5.08 2.57 -18.03
CA SER A 298 -5.78 1.39 -18.55
C SER A 298 -5.37 1.06 -19.98
N ASP A 299 -5.13 2.07 -20.81
CA ASP A 299 -4.80 1.90 -22.22
C ASP A 299 -3.34 1.45 -22.42
N ALA A 300 -2.41 1.90 -21.57
CA ALA A 300 -1.03 1.45 -21.59
C ALA A 300 -0.87 -0.05 -21.24
N PHE A 301 -1.79 -0.61 -20.45
CA PHE A 301 -1.76 -2.04 -20.10
C PHE A 301 -2.40 -2.92 -21.18
N SER A 302 -3.45 -2.44 -21.88
CA SER A 302 -4.11 -3.18 -22.95
C SER A 302 -3.29 -3.24 -24.24
N THR A 303 -2.43 -2.26 -24.54
CA THR A 303 -1.58 -2.21 -25.73
C THR A 303 -0.28 -3.01 -25.60
N GLY A 304 0.15 -3.35 -24.38
CA GLY A 304 1.36 -4.16 -24.14
C GLY A 304 1.21 -5.66 -24.44
N PHE A 305 -0.01 -6.17 -24.63
CA PHE A 305 -0.31 -7.59 -24.86
C PHE A 305 -0.84 -7.90 -26.27
N ALA A 306 -0.84 -6.93 -27.20
CA ALA A 306 -1.22 -7.18 -28.58
C ALA A 306 -0.14 -8.00 -29.30
N SER A 307 -0.51 -9.18 -29.77
CA SER A 307 0.29 -10.14 -30.56
C SER A 307 0.97 -9.51 -31.77
N PRO A 308 2.13 -10.03 -32.20
CA PRO A 308 2.81 -9.53 -33.39
C PRO A 308 1.99 -9.85 -34.64
N HIS A 309 1.68 -8.83 -35.40
CA HIS A 309 1.08 -8.91 -36.73
C HIS A 309 1.92 -9.84 -37.63
N ARG A 310 1.28 -10.88 -38.16
CA ARG A 310 1.83 -11.65 -39.29
C ARG A 310 1.85 -10.77 -40.56
N PRO A 311 2.92 -10.75 -41.34
CA PRO A 311 2.87 -10.10 -42.62
C PRO A 311 2.04 -10.95 -43.61
N HIS A 312 1.05 -10.32 -44.24
CA HIS A 312 0.36 -10.86 -45.40
C HIS A 312 1.30 -10.89 -46.58
N THR A 313 1.62 -12.10 -47.04
CA THR A 313 2.14 -12.34 -48.39
C THR A 313 0.94 -12.33 -49.35
N LEU A 314 0.96 -11.47 -50.32
CA LEU A 314 0.11 -11.51 -51.51
C LEU A 314 0.89 -12.13 -52.71
N PRO A 315 0.15 -12.74 -53.67
CA PRO A 315 0.64 -13.67 -54.63
C PRO A 315 1.58 -13.10 -55.70
#